data_1ba9ff6123c9bf62fb4b0a0835dd0e65
#
_entry.id   1ba9ff6123c9bf62fb4b0a0835dd0e65
#
_cell.length_a   1.000
_cell.length_b   1.000
_cell.length_c   1.000
_cell.angle_alpha   90.00
_cell.angle_beta   90.00
_cell.angle_gamma   90.00
#
_symmetry.space_group_name_H-M   'P 1'
#
loop_
_entity.id
_entity.type
_entity.pdbx_description
1 polymer ?
#
loop_
_entity_poly.entity_id
_entity_poly.type
_entity_poly.pdbx_seq_one_letter_code
_entity_poly.pdbx_strand_id
1 'polypeptide(L)'
;MRSYQLTIGSKAAKELGALPPAIAQRVDAAILALASNPRPHGAKKLKGEPQLWRVRVGDYRIVYSIDDDQAVARIIGVPHRSKAYR
;
A
#
# COMPACT_ATOMS: atom_id res chain seq x y z
N MET A 1 -16.24 -14.37 -0.74
CA MET A 1 -15.40 -13.24 -1.14
C MET A 1 -13.93 -13.63 -0.97
N ARG A 2 -13.12 -13.36 -1.99
CA ARG A 2 -11.71 -13.73 -1.95
C ARG A 2 -10.93 -12.81 -1.02
N SER A 3 -10.09 -13.39 -0.19
CA SER A 3 -9.23 -12.66 0.73
C SER A 3 -7.79 -12.73 0.24
N TYR A 4 -7.07 -11.61 0.32
CA TYR A 4 -5.68 -11.54 -0.11
C TYR A 4 -4.76 -11.60 1.09
N GLN A 5 -3.66 -12.33 0.95
CA GLN A 5 -2.62 -12.36 1.95
C GLN A 5 -1.78 -11.09 1.81
N LEU A 6 -1.51 -10.43 2.93
CA LEU A 6 -0.67 -9.24 2.91
C LEU A 6 0.77 -9.60 3.25
N THR A 7 1.71 -9.06 2.49
CA THR A 7 3.12 -9.17 2.80
C THR A 7 3.72 -7.76 2.84
N ILE A 8 4.72 -7.57 3.66
CA ILE A 8 5.36 -6.26 3.86
C ILE A 8 6.82 -6.38 3.44
N GLY A 9 7.22 -5.63 2.42
CA GLY A 9 8.62 -5.59 2.01
C GLY A 9 9.48 -4.89 3.06
N SER A 10 10.79 -5.12 3.03
CA SER A 10 11.67 -4.56 4.04
C SER A 10 11.73 -3.04 4.02
N LYS A 11 11.69 -2.43 2.85
CA LYS A 11 11.62 -0.97 2.75
C LYS A 11 10.34 -0.43 3.37
N ALA A 12 9.21 -1.08 3.06
CA ALA A 12 7.91 -0.68 3.60
C ALA A 12 7.89 -0.82 5.13
N ALA A 13 8.45 -1.91 5.65
CA ALA A 13 8.50 -2.12 7.10
C ALA A 13 9.28 -1.00 7.79
N LYS A 14 10.39 -0.59 7.21
CA LYS A 14 11.18 0.53 7.73
C LYS A 14 10.40 1.83 7.73
N GLU A 15 9.75 2.12 6.60
CA GLU A 15 8.99 3.35 6.45
C GLU A 15 7.79 3.38 7.40
N LEU A 16 7.13 2.24 7.59
CA LEU A 16 6.02 2.15 8.53
C LEU A 16 6.46 2.45 9.97
N GLY A 17 7.64 1.94 10.35
CA GLY A 17 8.16 2.17 11.69
C GLY A 17 8.55 3.63 11.95
N ALA A 18 8.74 4.42 10.89
CA ALA A 18 9.14 5.82 11.00
C ALA A 18 7.96 6.79 10.89
N LEU A 19 6.74 6.29 10.69
CA LEU A 19 5.58 7.16 10.54
C LEU A 19 5.17 7.80 11.88
N PRO A 20 4.68 9.06 11.85
CA PRO A 20 4.06 9.64 13.03
C PRO A 20 2.89 8.77 13.51
N PRO A 21 2.67 8.64 14.83
CA PRO A 21 1.66 7.69 15.34
C PRO A 21 0.26 7.86 14.78
N ALA A 22 -0.20 9.10 14.61
CA ALA A 22 -1.55 9.34 14.08
C ALA A 22 -1.69 8.84 12.64
N ILE A 23 -0.66 9.03 11.83
CA ILE A 23 -0.66 8.55 10.45
C ILE A 23 -0.47 7.03 10.42
N ALA A 24 0.37 6.49 11.30
CA ALA A 24 0.61 5.05 11.36
C ALA A 24 -0.68 4.27 11.54
N GLN A 25 -1.57 4.73 12.42
CA GLN A 25 -2.85 4.07 12.64
C GLN A 25 -3.71 4.05 11.39
N ARG A 26 -3.75 5.16 10.67
CA ARG A 26 -4.53 5.28 9.43
C ARG A 26 -3.95 4.41 8.32
N VAL A 27 -2.63 4.40 8.21
CA VAL A 27 -1.94 3.58 7.20
C VAL A 27 -2.16 2.10 7.49
N ASP A 28 -2.03 1.69 8.75
CA ASP A 28 -2.25 0.29 9.14
C ASP A 28 -3.67 -0.15 8.78
N ALA A 29 -4.66 0.67 9.09
CA ALA A 29 -6.06 0.35 8.77
C ALA A 29 -6.25 0.22 7.25
N ALA A 30 -5.64 1.11 6.48
CA ALA A 30 -5.75 1.07 5.03
C ALA A 30 -5.07 -0.17 4.44
N ILE A 31 -3.92 -0.55 4.99
CA ILE A 31 -3.23 -1.78 4.55
C ILE A 31 -4.08 -3.00 4.84
N LEU A 32 -4.63 -3.10 6.04
CA LEU A 32 -5.48 -4.24 6.40
C LEU A 32 -6.70 -4.35 5.50
N ALA A 33 -7.26 -3.22 5.10
CA ALA A 33 -8.41 -3.21 4.20
C ALA A 33 -8.08 -3.79 2.82
N LEU A 34 -6.82 -3.72 2.40
CA LEU A 34 -6.41 -4.28 1.11
C LEU A 34 -6.57 -5.80 1.06
N ALA A 35 -6.56 -6.47 2.21
CA ALA A 35 -6.77 -7.92 2.25
C ALA A 35 -8.17 -8.29 1.75
N SER A 36 -9.18 -7.47 2.05
CA SER A 36 -10.55 -7.71 1.60
C SER A 36 -10.79 -7.17 0.21
N ASN A 37 -10.13 -6.06 -0.13
CA ASN A 37 -10.31 -5.41 -1.43
C ASN A 37 -8.99 -4.73 -1.83
N PRO A 38 -8.17 -5.37 -2.69
CA PRO A 38 -6.88 -4.80 -3.08
C PRO A 38 -7.00 -3.61 -4.04
N ARG A 39 -8.19 -3.35 -4.57
CA ARG A 39 -8.43 -2.20 -5.43
C ARG A 39 -9.57 -1.35 -4.88
N PRO A 40 -9.38 -0.76 -3.67
CA PRO A 40 -10.46 0.04 -3.08
C PRO A 40 -10.69 1.32 -3.87
N HIS A 41 -11.79 1.99 -3.59
CA HIS A 41 -12.07 3.28 -4.18
C HIS A 41 -10.89 4.23 -3.93
N GLY A 42 -10.41 4.87 -4.99
CA GLY A 42 -9.24 5.75 -4.90
C GLY A 42 -7.90 5.09 -5.20
N ALA A 43 -7.86 3.75 -5.31
CA ALA A 43 -6.65 3.07 -5.73
C ALA A 43 -6.38 3.35 -7.20
N LYS A 44 -5.13 3.64 -7.54
CA LYS A 44 -4.73 3.93 -8.92
C LYS A 44 -3.44 3.21 -9.26
N LYS A 45 -3.34 2.76 -10.50
CA LYS A 45 -2.09 2.20 -11.01
C LYS A 45 -1.05 3.30 -11.14
N LEU A 46 0.20 2.96 -10.85
CA LEU A 46 1.30 3.88 -11.09
C LEU A 46 1.65 3.89 -12.57
N LYS A 47 1.81 5.09 -13.11
CA LYS A 47 2.15 5.26 -14.51
C LYS A 47 3.55 4.70 -14.77
N GLY A 48 3.67 3.87 -15.81
CA GLY A 48 4.93 3.24 -16.15
C GLY A 48 5.28 2.01 -15.33
N GLU A 49 4.43 1.66 -14.36
CA GLU A 49 4.65 0.51 -13.49
C GLU A 49 3.37 -0.31 -13.44
N PRO A 50 3.14 -1.18 -14.43
CA PRO A 50 1.83 -1.83 -14.61
C PRO A 50 1.39 -2.70 -13.46
N GLN A 51 2.33 -3.16 -12.62
CA GLN A 51 1.98 -4.04 -11.50
C GLN A 51 1.87 -3.29 -10.18
N LEU A 52 2.16 -2.00 -10.18
CA LEU A 52 2.14 -1.23 -8.95
C LEU A 52 0.88 -0.36 -8.86
N TRP A 53 0.35 -0.30 -7.66
CA TRP A 53 -0.82 0.50 -7.32
C TRP A 53 -0.49 1.41 -6.15
N ARG A 54 -1.29 2.44 -5.97
CA ARG A 54 -1.16 3.31 -4.80
C ARG A 54 -2.51 3.68 -4.23
N VAL A 55 -2.52 3.89 -2.91
CA VAL A 55 -3.66 4.44 -2.18
C VAL A 55 -3.12 5.57 -1.33
N ARG A 56 -3.79 6.70 -1.32
CA ARG A 56 -3.40 7.84 -0.50
C ARG A 56 -3.95 7.73 0.90
N VAL A 57 -3.11 8.09 1.89
CA VAL A 57 -3.52 8.22 3.29
C VAL A 57 -2.88 9.51 3.79
N GLY A 58 -3.67 10.60 3.84
CA GLY A 58 -3.12 11.91 4.18
C GLY A 58 -2.04 12.33 3.19
N ASP A 59 -0.87 12.68 3.70
CA ASP A 59 0.27 13.08 2.88
C ASP A 59 1.15 11.90 2.47
N TYR A 60 0.73 10.68 2.76
CA TYR A 60 1.48 9.47 2.44
C TYR A 60 0.75 8.66 1.39
N ARG A 61 1.49 7.78 0.74
CA ARG A 61 0.92 6.83 -0.23
C ARG A 61 1.35 5.44 0.17
N ILE A 62 0.43 4.49 0.03
CA ILE A 62 0.77 3.07 0.15
C ILE A 62 1.00 2.58 -1.26
N VAL A 63 2.22 2.16 -1.57
CA VAL A 63 2.57 1.59 -2.87
C VAL A 63 2.63 0.09 -2.71
N TYR A 64 1.92 -0.63 -3.56
CA TYR A 64 1.81 -2.08 -3.43
C TYR A 64 1.60 -2.74 -4.78
N SER A 65 1.89 -4.04 -4.83
CA SER A 65 1.60 -4.87 -6.00
C SER A 65 0.51 -5.86 -5.64
N ILE A 66 -0.20 -6.33 -6.67
CA ILE A 66 -1.29 -7.28 -6.51
C ILE A 66 -1.00 -8.49 -7.40
N ASP A 67 -1.01 -9.67 -6.80
CA ASP A 67 -0.94 -10.92 -7.52
C ASP A 67 -2.29 -11.62 -7.36
N ASP A 68 -3.14 -11.53 -8.37
CA ASP A 68 -4.48 -12.10 -8.31
C ASP A 68 -4.45 -13.63 -8.33
N ASP A 69 -3.47 -14.22 -9.00
CA ASP A 69 -3.37 -15.67 -9.08
C ASP A 69 -3.07 -16.29 -7.72
N GLN A 70 -2.14 -15.67 -6.99
CA GLN A 70 -1.74 -16.13 -5.66
C GLN A 70 -2.59 -15.54 -4.55
N ALA A 71 -3.40 -14.53 -4.87
CA ALA A 71 -4.17 -13.75 -3.91
C ALA A 71 -3.26 -13.11 -2.85
N VAL A 72 -2.24 -12.39 -3.32
CA VAL A 72 -1.27 -11.72 -2.46
C VAL A 72 -1.23 -10.24 -2.81
N ALA A 73 -1.25 -9.38 -1.80
CA ALA A 73 -0.97 -7.96 -1.93
C ALA A 73 0.32 -7.67 -1.17
N ARG A 74 1.32 -7.17 -1.88
CA ARG A 74 2.63 -6.91 -1.30
C ARG A 74 2.84 -5.41 -1.13
N ILE A 75 3.08 -4.97 0.08
CA ILE A 75 3.33 -3.57 0.37
C ILE A 75 4.81 -3.27 0.06
N ILE A 76 5.04 -2.39 -0.90
CA ILE A 76 6.38 -2.07 -1.40
C ILE A 76 6.99 -0.89 -0.65
N GLY A 77 6.17 0.11 -0.34
CA GLY A 77 6.65 1.30 0.35
C GLY A 77 5.51 2.19 0.79
N VAL A 78 5.83 3.12 1.71
CA VAL A 78 4.86 4.10 2.21
C VAL A 78 5.54 5.48 2.19
N PRO A 79 5.83 6.01 1.00
CA PRO A 79 6.53 7.28 0.91
C PRO A 79 5.63 8.47 1.25
N HIS A 80 6.25 9.51 1.78
CA HIS A 80 5.60 10.82 1.88
C HIS A 80 5.36 11.34 0.44
N ARG A 81 4.33 12.17 0.26
CA ARG A 81 3.98 12.69 -1.08
C ARG A 81 5.16 13.38 -1.77
N SER A 82 6.06 14.01 -1.01
CA SER A 82 7.21 14.69 -1.57
C SER A 82 8.26 13.73 -2.13
N LYS A 83 8.20 12.45 -1.76
CA LYS A 83 9.12 11.41 -2.23
C LYS A 83 8.39 10.27 -2.92
N ALA A 84 7.15 10.52 -3.34
CA ALA A 84 6.35 9.48 -3.95
C ALA A 84 6.90 9.08 -5.32
N TYR A 85 6.62 7.87 -5.74
CA TYR A 85 6.95 7.38 -7.08
C TYR A 85 6.23 8.21 -8.12
N ARG A 86 6.87 8.41 -9.25
CA ARG A 86 6.32 9.15 -10.37
C ARG A 86 5.91 8.23 -11.49
#